data_99d39405d875d21d43d75a051e2d86be
#
_entry.id   99d39405d875d21d43d75a051e2d86be
#
_cell.length_a   1.000
_cell.length_b   1.000
_cell.length_c   1.000
_cell.angle_alpha   90.00
_cell.angle_beta   90.00
_cell.angle_gamma   90.00
#
_symmetry.space_group_name_H-M   'P 1'
#
loop_
_entity.id
_entity.type
_entity.pdbx_description
1 polymer ?
#
loop_
_entity_poly.entity_id
_entity_poly.type
_entity_poly.pdbx_seq_one_letter_code
_entity_poly.pdbx_strand_id
1 'polypeptide(L)'
;MTSILLVAHDSPYGSERLYNALRIALATQEHAETPVSQKLFLMSDATVAALSGQQTPDLSYHIGQMLEILLAQGVEIAVCRTCAEARGLSQDRLIEGITIGTLVDLTRHTLAADKVIHI
;
A
#
# COMPACT_ATOMS: atom_id res chain seq x y z
N MET A 1 -7.71 8.23 18.30
CA MET A 1 -7.23 8.14 16.91
C MET A 1 -7.87 6.93 16.25
N THR A 2 -8.43 7.11 15.07
CA THR A 2 -8.99 6.01 14.31
C THR A 2 -7.88 5.31 13.53
N SER A 3 -7.80 3.99 13.64
CA SER A 3 -6.82 3.21 12.87
C SER A 3 -7.51 2.47 11.72
N ILE A 4 -6.92 2.58 10.54
CA ILE A 4 -7.45 1.99 9.31
C ILE A 4 -6.38 1.11 8.68
N LEU A 5 -6.76 -0.11 8.35
CA LEU A 5 -5.93 -1.03 7.58
C LEU A 5 -6.54 -1.22 6.20
N LEU A 6 -5.82 -0.84 5.17
CA LEU A 6 -6.23 -1.02 3.79
C LEU A 6 -5.37 -2.14 3.18
N VAL A 7 -6.02 -3.19 2.69
CA VAL A 7 -5.34 -4.34 2.07
C VAL A 7 -5.69 -4.38 0.59
N ALA A 8 -4.69 -4.26 -0.26
CA ALA A 8 -4.86 -4.28 -1.71
C ALA A 8 -4.32 -5.60 -2.29
N HIS A 9 -5.03 -6.16 -3.27
CA HIS A 9 -4.75 -7.48 -3.82
C HIS A 9 -4.41 -7.47 -5.31
N ASP A 10 -4.89 -6.49 -6.06
CA ASP A 10 -4.75 -6.47 -7.51
C ASP A 10 -3.46 -5.82 -8.00
N SER A 11 -3.08 -6.17 -9.20
CA SER A 11 -1.90 -5.63 -9.87
C SER A 11 -2.02 -4.11 -10.08
N PRO A 12 -0.86 -3.42 -10.19
CA PRO A 12 -0.87 -1.97 -10.42
C PRO A 12 -1.41 -1.56 -11.78
N TYR A 13 -1.41 -2.47 -12.74
CA TYR A 13 -1.84 -2.18 -14.11
C TYR A 13 -2.78 -3.28 -14.60
N GLY A 14 -3.67 -2.96 -15.51
CA GLY A 14 -4.65 -3.89 -16.05
C GLY A 14 -6.02 -3.82 -15.41
N SER A 15 -6.13 -3.22 -14.25
CA SER A 15 -7.40 -2.85 -13.60
C SER A 15 -7.19 -1.57 -12.81
N GLU A 16 -8.28 -0.94 -12.39
CA GLU A 16 -8.18 0.29 -11.60
C GLU A 16 -8.24 0.02 -10.10
N ARG A 17 -8.30 -1.23 -9.67
CA ARG A 17 -8.54 -1.53 -8.25
C ARG A 17 -7.44 -1.00 -7.34
N LEU A 18 -6.18 -1.24 -7.67
CA LEU A 18 -5.08 -0.72 -6.85
C LEU A 18 -5.02 0.81 -6.92
N TYR A 19 -5.19 1.37 -8.10
CA TYR A 19 -5.23 2.82 -8.26
C TYR A 19 -6.32 3.43 -7.37
N ASN A 20 -7.51 2.83 -7.35
CA ASN A 20 -8.60 3.28 -6.49
C ASN A 20 -8.29 3.10 -5.01
N ALA A 21 -7.62 2.01 -4.63
CA ALA A 21 -7.18 1.80 -3.25
C ALA A 21 -6.27 2.96 -2.79
N LEU A 22 -5.33 3.35 -3.63
CA LEU A 22 -4.40 4.45 -3.31
C LEU A 22 -5.13 5.80 -3.29
N ARG A 23 -6.11 6.01 -4.17
CA ARG A 23 -6.94 7.22 -4.13
C ARG A 23 -7.73 7.30 -2.83
N ILE A 24 -8.28 6.18 -2.38
CA ILE A 24 -9.01 6.11 -1.09
C ILE A 24 -8.07 6.45 0.06
N ALA A 25 -6.85 5.89 0.04
CA ALA A 25 -5.86 6.17 1.07
C ALA A 25 -5.47 7.66 1.11
N LEU A 26 -5.23 8.25 -0.06
CA LEU A 26 -4.89 9.67 -0.18
C LEU A 26 -6.05 10.57 0.26
N ALA A 27 -7.28 10.23 -0.14
CA ALA A 27 -8.46 10.98 0.26
C ALA A 27 -8.69 10.90 1.77
N THR A 28 -8.41 9.74 2.37
CA THR A 28 -8.52 9.57 3.81
C THR A 28 -7.55 10.51 4.54
N GLN A 29 -6.30 10.60 4.08
CA GLN A 29 -5.32 11.52 4.66
C GLN A 29 -5.74 12.98 4.51
N GLU A 30 -6.31 13.33 3.37
CA GLU A 30 -6.69 14.72 3.06
C GLU A 30 -7.93 15.18 3.82
N HIS A 31 -8.94 14.31 3.95
CA HIS A 31 -10.27 14.73 4.41
C HIS A 31 -10.61 14.28 5.84
N ALA A 32 -9.72 13.57 6.53
CA ALA A 32 -9.98 13.17 7.90
C ALA A 32 -10.08 14.41 8.80
N GLU A 33 -11.20 14.55 9.51
CA GLU A 33 -11.43 15.67 10.43
C GLU A 33 -10.74 15.44 11.77
N THR A 34 -10.44 14.18 12.09
CA THR A 34 -9.72 13.79 13.31
C THR A 34 -8.50 12.97 12.89
N PRO A 35 -7.48 12.86 13.75
CA PRO A 35 -6.29 12.11 13.43
C PRO A 35 -6.60 10.65 13.08
N VAL A 36 -5.98 10.16 12.00
CA VAL A 36 -6.07 8.76 11.58
C VAL A 36 -4.69 8.14 11.53
N SER A 37 -4.61 6.85 11.90
CA SER A 37 -3.43 6.03 11.68
C SER A 37 -3.76 5.06 10.57
N GLN A 38 -3.12 5.22 9.43
CA GLN A 38 -3.43 4.43 8.25
C GLN A 38 -2.25 3.53 7.88
N LYS A 39 -2.54 2.26 7.62
CA LYS A 39 -1.58 1.29 7.14
C LYS A 39 -2.09 0.69 5.83
N LEU A 40 -1.17 0.47 4.91
CA LEU A 40 -1.45 -0.16 3.63
C LEU A 40 -0.64 -1.44 3.52
N PHE A 41 -1.30 -2.56 3.25
CA PHE A 41 -0.66 -3.86 3.08
C PHE A 41 -0.94 -4.37 1.66
N LEU A 42 0.13 -4.60 0.90
CA LEU A 42 0.04 -5.03 -0.49
C LEU A 42 0.25 -6.54 -0.58
N MET A 43 -0.74 -7.23 -1.11
CA MET A 43 -0.72 -8.69 -1.28
C MET A 43 -0.80 -9.07 -2.75
N SER A 44 -0.47 -10.32 -3.06
CA SER A 44 -0.60 -10.86 -4.41
C SER A 44 0.11 -9.95 -5.43
N ASP A 45 -0.51 -9.69 -6.56
CA ASP A 45 0.10 -8.84 -7.59
C ASP A 45 0.21 -7.36 -7.18
N ALA A 46 -0.49 -6.94 -6.12
CA ALA A 46 -0.32 -5.59 -5.61
C ALA A 46 1.09 -5.31 -5.10
N THR A 47 1.84 -6.36 -4.70
CA THR A 47 3.24 -6.21 -4.26
C THR A 47 4.12 -5.62 -5.35
N VAL A 48 3.81 -5.86 -6.62
CA VAL A 48 4.58 -5.33 -7.76
C VAL A 48 4.54 -3.80 -7.81
N ALA A 49 3.49 -3.18 -7.27
CA ALA A 49 3.41 -1.72 -7.20
C ALA A 49 4.56 -1.10 -6.41
N ALA A 50 5.11 -1.85 -5.45
CA ALA A 50 6.18 -1.38 -4.59
C ALA A 50 7.57 -1.43 -5.23
N LEU A 51 7.71 -2.06 -6.40
CA LEU A 51 8.98 -2.11 -7.12
C LEU A 51 9.39 -0.69 -7.54
N SER A 52 10.60 -0.28 -7.16
CA SER A 52 11.10 1.05 -7.46
C SER A 52 11.39 1.24 -8.96
N GLY A 53 11.37 2.48 -9.41
CA GLY A 53 11.80 2.83 -10.77
C GLY A 53 10.72 2.69 -11.84
N GLN A 54 9.50 2.35 -11.48
CA GLN A 54 8.41 2.27 -12.45
C GLN A 54 7.95 3.67 -12.86
N GLN A 55 7.70 3.85 -14.14
CA GLN A 55 7.23 5.11 -14.69
C GLN A 55 6.08 4.85 -15.65
N THR A 56 5.03 5.64 -15.52
CA THR A 56 3.91 5.62 -16.45
C THR A 56 3.97 6.83 -17.37
N PRO A 57 3.42 6.74 -18.59
CA PRO A 57 3.38 7.90 -19.49
C PRO A 57 2.48 9.04 -18.98
N ASP A 58 1.56 8.74 -18.08
CA ASP A 58 0.64 9.71 -17.50
C ASP A 58 0.94 9.91 -16.01
N LEU A 59 1.31 11.13 -15.62
CA LEU A 59 1.65 11.46 -14.24
C LEU A 59 0.46 11.30 -13.28
N SER A 60 -0.77 11.48 -13.75
CA SER A 60 -1.95 11.32 -12.90
C SER A 60 -2.21 9.87 -12.53
N TYR A 61 -1.58 8.93 -13.24
CA TYR A 61 -1.70 7.49 -12.99
C TYR A 61 -0.39 6.89 -12.49
N HIS A 62 0.46 7.69 -11.89
CA HIS A 62 1.79 7.25 -11.44
C HIS A 62 1.68 6.57 -10.07
N ILE A 63 1.57 5.24 -10.07
CA ILE A 63 1.38 4.44 -8.85
C ILE A 63 2.51 4.64 -7.84
N GLY A 64 3.77 4.59 -8.32
CA GLY A 64 4.94 4.80 -7.45
C GLY A 64 4.93 6.14 -6.74
N GLN A 65 4.55 7.20 -7.45
CA GLN A 65 4.45 8.53 -6.86
C GLN A 65 3.35 8.59 -5.79
N MET A 66 2.22 7.94 -6.03
CA MET A 66 1.14 7.88 -5.04
C MET A 66 1.60 7.19 -3.76
N LEU A 67 2.35 6.10 -3.89
CA LEU A 67 2.93 5.40 -2.73
C LEU A 67 3.92 6.30 -1.98
N GLU A 68 4.78 7.02 -2.69
CA GLU A 68 5.74 7.93 -2.08
C GLU A 68 5.05 9.07 -1.33
N ILE A 69 3.97 9.61 -1.87
CA ILE A 69 3.18 10.66 -1.20
C ILE A 69 2.59 10.11 0.10
N LEU A 70 2.01 8.91 0.06
CA LEU A 70 1.45 8.27 1.25
C LEU A 70 2.52 8.04 2.32
N LEU A 71 3.70 7.57 1.94
CA LEU A 71 4.83 7.42 2.87
C LEU A 71 5.21 8.75 3.50
N ALA A 72 5.27 9.81 2.72
CA ALA A 72 5.59 11.15 3.20
C ALA A 72 4.54 11.67 4.17
N GLN A 73 3.30 11.21 4.06
CA GLN A 73 2.20 11.57 4.96
C GLN A 73 2.14 10.69 6.21
N GLY A 74 3.08 9.78 6.39
CA GLY A 74 3.16 8.93 7.56
C GLY A 74 2.36 7.63 7.46
N VAL A 75 1.85 7.26 6.29
CA VAL A 75 1.19 5.98 6.08
C VAL A 75 2.26 4.88 6.05
N GLU A 76 2.09 3.85 6.86
CA GLU A 76 2.98 2.68 6.81
C GLU A 76 2.55 1.77 5.68
N ILE A 77 3.50 1.41 4.82
CA ILE A 77 3.25 0.54 3.68
C ILE A 77 4.15 -0.68 3.76
N ALA A 78 3.55 -1.86 3.66
CA ALA A 78 4.28 -3.13 3.64
C ALA A 78 3.79 -4.00 2.49
N VAL A 79 4.67 -4.88 2.01
CA VAL A 79 4.33 -5.93 1.04
C VAL A 79 4.35 -7.28 1.73
N CYS A 80 3.45 -8.18 1.34
CA CYS A 80 3.43 -9.54 1.83
C CYS A 80 4.73 -10.26 1.43
N ARG A 81 5.42 -10.85 2.41
CA ARG A 81 6.70 -11.55 2.16
C ARG A 81 6.55 -12.67 1.15
N THR A 82 5.60 -13.58 1.37
CA THR A 82 5.40 -14.72 0.48
C THR A 82 5.07 -14.28 -0.94
N CYS A 83 4.21 -13.27 -1.05
CA CYS A 83 3.82 -12.72 -2.35
C CYS A 83 4.99 -12.04 -3.06
N ALA A 84 5.80 -11.30 -2.30
CA ALA A 84 6.99 -10.62 -2.83
C ALA A 84 8.04 -11.64 -3.30
N GLU A 85 8.32 -12.66 -2.49
CA GLU A 85 9.29 -13.69 -2.84
C GLU A 85 8.87 -14.46 -4.09
N ALA A 86 7.59 -14.79 -4.22
CA ALA A 86 7.07 -15.47 -5.40
C ALA A 86 7.27 -14.65 -6.68
N ARG A 87 7.46 -13.35 -6.57
CA ARG A 87 7.64 -12.42 -7.69
C ARG A 87 9.07 -11.88 -7.82
N GLY A 88 10.00 -12.43 -7.05
CA GLY A 88 11.40 -12.01 -7.10
C GLY A 88 11.65 -10.62 -6.52
N LEU A 89 10.77 -10.13 -5.67
CA LEU A 89 10.93 -8.82 -5.04
C LEU A 89 11.66 -8.95 -3.71
N SER A 90 12.82 -8.33 -3.62
CA SER A 90 13.61 -8.24 -2.39
C SER A 90 13.56 -6.81 -1.85
N GLN A 91 13.90 -6.64 -0.58
CA GLN A 91 13.81 -5.34 0.10
C GLN A 91 14.56 -4.23 -0.65
N ASP A 92 15.72 -4.54 -1.21
CA ASP A 92 16.55 -3.56 -1.93
C ASP A 92 15.95 -3.07 -3.25
N ARG A 93 14.92 -3.75 -3.75
CA ARG A 93 14.24 -3.38 -5.00
C ARG A 93 12.97 -2.58 -4.76
N LEU A 94 12.55 -2.43 -3.53
CA LEU A 94 11.33 -1.71 -3.18
C LEU A 94 11.58 -0.20 -3.08
N ILE A 95 10.51 0.56 -3.27
CA ILE A 95 10.50 2.00 -2.96
C ILE A 95 10.98 2.18 -1.51
N GLU A 96 11.89 3.13 -1.30
CA GLU A 96 12.43 3.41 0.02
C GLU A 96 11.30 3.77 1.00
N GLY A 97 11.28 3.12 2.16
CA GLY A 97 10.25 3.30 3.15
C GLY A 97 9.20 2.19 3.16
N ILE A 98 9.09 1.41 2.09
CA ILE A 98 8.20 0.25 2.05
C ILE A 98 8.94 -0.95 2.64
N THR A 99 8.28 -1.66 3.54
CA THR A 99 8.88 -2.81 4.23
C THR A 99 8.24 -4.12 3.78
N ILE A 100 8.91 -5.23 4.07
CA ILE A 100 8.37 -6.56 3.86
C ILE A 100 7.73 -7.02 5.16
N GLY A 101 6.44 -7.37 5.11
CA GLY A 101 5.68 -7.83 6.26
C GLY A 101 5.24 -9.28 6.10
N THR A 102 5.04 -9.94 7.24
CA THR A 102 4.57 -11.32 7.27
C THR A 102 3.07 -11.38 7.43
N LEU A 103 2.50 -12.58 7.25
CA LEU A 103 1.08 -12.79 7.55
C LEU A 103 0.78 -12.56 9.04
N VAL A 104 1.77 -12.80 9.92
CA VAL A 104 1.63 -12.50 11.35
C VAL A 104 1.48 -10.99 11.55
N ASP A 105 2.26 -10.18 10.84
CA ASP A 105 2.14 -8.73 10.89
C ASP A 105 0.77 -8.27 10.42
N LEU A 106 0.30 -8.81 9.30
CA LEU A 106 -1.04 -8.50 8.77
C LEU A 106 -2.13 -8.86 9.77
N THR A 107 -2.00 -10.03 10.41
CA THR A 107 -2.98 -10.47 11.42
C THR A 107 -3.00 -9.52 12.61
N ARG A 108 -1.83 -9.10 13.11
CA ARG A 108 -1.76 -8.14 14.21
C ARG A 108 -2.42 -6.82 13.83
N HIS A 109 -2.15 -6.32 12.64
CA HIS A 109 -2.74 -5.07 12.17
C HIS A 109 -4.25 -5.20 11.99
N THR A 110 -4.71 -6.34 11.49
CA THR A 110 -6.15 -6.62 11.33
C THR A 110 -6.87 -6.60 12.67
N LEU A 111 -6.28 -7.23 13.69
CA LEU A 111 -6.90 -7.31 15.01
C LEU A 111 -6.85 -5.96 15.75
N ALA A 112 -5.87 -5.13 15.45
CA ALA A 112 -5.71 -3.84 16.12
C ALA A 112 -6.46 -2.69 15.43
N ALA A 113 -6.82 -2.84 14.17
CA ALA A 113 -7.45 -1.76 13.40
C ALA A 113 -8.91 -1.57 13.77
N ASP A 114 -9.36 -0.31 13.79
CA ASP A 114 -10.77 0.01 13.95
C ASP A 114 -11.56 -0.33 12.68
N LYS A 115 -10.95 -0.12 11.53
CA LYS A 115 -11.56 -0.41 10.22
C LYS A 115 -10.57 -1.16 9.35
N VAL A 116 -11.06 -2.21 8.68
CA VAL A 116 -10.26 -2.99 7.73
C VAL A 116 -10.99 -2.99 6.39
N ILE A 117 -10.29 -2.59 5.34
CA ILE A 117 -10.84 -2.49 3.99
C ILE A 117 -9.98 -3.32 3.05
N HIS A 118 -10.59 -4.26 2.34
CA HIS A 118 -9.93 -5.04 1.29
C HIS A 118 -10.42 -4.57 -0.08
N ILE A 119 -9.47 -4.28 -0.95
CA ILE A 119 -9.76 -3.84 -2.32
C ILE A 119 -8.98 -4.70 -3.31
#